data_cef1e57f574dc7916f74df38d4050c88
#
_entry.id   cef1e57f574dc7916f74df38d4050c88
#
_cell.length_a   1.000
_cell.length_b   1.000
_cell.length_c   1.000
_cell.angle_alpha   90.00
_cell.angle_beta   90.00
_cell.angle_gamma   90.00
#
_symmetry.space_group_name_H-M   'P 1'
#
loop_
_entity.id
_entity.type
_entity.pdbx_description
1 polymer ?
#
loop_
_entity_poly.entity_id
_entity_poly.type
_entity_poly.pdbx_seq_one_letter_code
_entity_poly.pdbx_strand_id
1 'polypeptide(L)'
;MKFRLTASAATILLSFSLGPVISAPAQDAKYAAIDGKHLWQYVVEQSDIARHYRDSGHPQFWGRLAGTSADVEDAQWLLNKYKQIGLETRLQTVNFFAPQWAAETWSVTAVAGGKTIPIASAEPAYASPGTDGKELDLEVAYVGLGSEADFANRDVRGKAVLLVKVPASYQAGPAEILKRAEDHGAAAILSMDLRGGNYNAQSYRAYTKVQTFDLGTKDGEALRDMIGASAGGVPHIKIRVDAKWTPDQKSYLVWGTLPGVTDETIYIIAHRDGFFDAAGDNASGVATMLGLAEHFAKIPKSQRRRTIVFLGMDGHHQIKPGGFGREWLVANRDKFFSKTALMINAEHPAEVMTHGGTAGSTTAGVPLEWYGGGASRPQLQKITQDALREFGVPIWAEPSARPPAGDLGRFYWFVPGVVAQSNDFANMHTANDSPDVVSPSGLEAVTRAYAKIIDGVNGIALKDLQAPAASDPNAPGTPQGYLSLAHCEAWVKDATANCIQ
;
A
#
# COMPACT_ATOMS: atom_id res chain seq x y z
N MET A 1 66.10 4.61 46.28
CA MET A 1 65.63 3.34 45.70
C MET A 1 64.94 3.66 44.37
N LYS A 2 65.65 3.43 43.26
CA LYS A 2 65.12 3.79 41.90
C LYS A 2 64.63 2.50 41.29
N PHE A 3 63.33 2.41 41.05
CA PHE A 3 62.72 1.33 40.25
C PHE A 3 62.76 1.70 38.78
N ARG A 4 63.42 0.86 37.96
CA ARG A 4 63.35 0.90 36.52
C ARG A 4 62.22 -0.02 36.04
N LEU A 5 61.21 0.54 35.35
CA LEU A 5 60.24 -0.23 34.60
C LEU A 5 60.81 -0.48 33.21
N THR A 6 60.98 -1.75 32.86
CA THR A 6 61.26 -2.24 31.51
C THR A 6 59.91 -2.54 30.84
N ALA A 7 59.54 -1.80 29.77
CA ALA A 7 58.42 -2.07 28.96
C ALA A 7 58.78 -3.08 27.87
N SER A 8 58.21 -4.28 27.90
CA SER A 8 58.26 -5.24 26.80
C SER A 8 57.10 -4.97 25.85
N ALA A 9 57.42 -4.57 24.62
CA ALA A 9 56.42 -4.45 23.56
C ALA A 9 56.21 -5.84 22.94
N ALA A 10 55.01 -6.40 23.16
CA ALA A 10 54.56 -7.60 22.45
C ALA A 10 53.87 -7.17 21.16
N THR A 11 54.51 -7.47 20.02
CA THR A 11 53.88 -7.27 18.69
C THR A 11 52.94 -8.42 18.43
N ILE A 12 51.61 -8.15 18.48
CA ILE A 12 50.58 -9.11 18.07
C ILE A 12 50.41 -8.98 16.55
N LEU A 13 50.94 -9.96 15.82
CA LEU A 13 50.65 -10.15 14.39
C LEU A 13 49.23 -10.74 14.27
N LEU A 14 48.23 -9.90 13.94
CA LEU A 14 46.94 -10.38 13.50
C LEU A 14 47.05 -10.87 12.04
N SER A 15 47.11 -12.18 11.87
CA SER A 15 46.93 -12.82 10.56
C SER A 15 45.45 -12.80 10.21
N PHE A 16 45.03 -11.86 9.36
CA PHE A 16 43.73 -11.93 8.70
C PHE A 16 43.76 -13.07 7.68
N SER A 17 43.18 -14.21 8.01
CA SER A 17 42.82 -15.21 7.01
C SER A 17 41.66 -14.64 6.16
N LEU A 18 41.94 -14.24 4.93
CA LEU A 18 40.95 -14.00 3.91
C LEU A 18 40.20 -15.34 3.68
N GLY A 19 39.05 -15.50 4.31
CA GLY A 19 38.14 -16.57 3.96
C GLY A 19 37.75 -16.45 2.47
N PRO A 20 37.35 -17.56 1.83
CA PRO A 20 36.96 -17.52 0.43
C PRO A 20 35.87 -16.48 0.26
N VAL A 21 36.10 -15.49 -0.60
CA VAL A 21 35.07 -14.56 -1.08
C VAL A 21 34.07 -15.44 -1.86
N ILE A 22 32.96 -15.77 -1.23
CA ILE A 22 31.85 -16.39 -1.94
C ILE A 22 31.35 -15.32 -2.91
N SER A 23 31.76 -15.39 -4.17
CA SER A 23 31.23 -14.53 -5.22
C SER A 23 29.73 -14.81 -5.31
N ALA A 24 28.92 -13.75 -5.24
CA ALA A 24 27.50 -13.86 -5.54
C ALA A 24 27.37 -14.56 -6.92
N PRO A 25 26.40 -15.46 -7.08
CA PRO A 25 26.17 -16.10 -8.37
C PRO A 25 26.00 -15.03 -9.45
N ALA A 26 26.60 -15.24 -10.62
CA ALA A 26 26.48 -14.31 -11.73
C ALA A 26 25.00 -14.21 -12.12
N GLN A 27 24.45 -13.00 -12.08
CA GLN A 27 23.07 -12.73 -12.49
C GLN A 27 22.91 -13.02 -13.97
N ASP A 28 21.74 -13.53 -14.36
CA ASP A 28 21.43 -13.83 -15.77
C ASP A 28 21.43 -12.55 -16.62
N ALA A 29 22.36 -12.48 -17.55
CA ALA A 29 22.55 -11.32 -18.43
C ALA A 29 21.31 -10.97 -19.28
N LYS A 30 20.38 -11.91 -19.45
CA LYS A 30 19.11 -11.71 -20.15
C LYS A 30 18.32 -10.52 -19.61
N TYR A 31 18.39 -10.28 -18.32
CA TYR A 31 17.63 -9.22 -17.62
C TYR A 31 18.44 -7.95 -17.38
N ALA A 32 19.69 -7.89 -17.83
CA ALA A 32 20.61 -6.77 -17.54
C ALA A 32 20.12 -5.41 -18.08
N ALA A 33 19.23 -5.41 -19.09
CA ALA A 33 18.66 -4.19 -19.66
C ALA A 33 17.54 -3.57 -18.80
N ILE A 34 17.10 -4.23 -17.72
CA ILE A 34 16.17 -3.66 -16.74
C ILE A 34 16.99 -2.74 -15.83
N ASP A 35 16.70 -1.44 -15.85
CA ASP A 35 17.45 -0.39 -15.16
C ASP A 35 16.56 0.27 -14.08
N GLY A 36 16.94 0.10 -12.83
CA GLY A 36 16.18 0.63 -11.69
C GLY A 36 16.10 2.15 -11.64
N LYS A 37 17.12 2.87 -12.15
CA LYS A 37 17.07 4.34 -12.23
C LYS A 37 16.06 4.81 -13.28
N HIS A 38 15.99 4.11 -14.40
CA HIS A 38 14.96 4.38 -15.40
C HIS A 38 13.56 4.13 -14.84
N LEU A 39 13.36 3.00 -14.14
CA LEU A 39 12.07 2.68 -13.51
C LEU A 39 11.69 3.70 -12.43
N TRP A 40 12.66 4.20 -11.68
CA TRP A 40 12.42 5.22 -10.66
C TRP A 40 11.88 6.53 -11.25
N GLN A 41 12.20 6.87 -12.51
CA GLN A 41 11.59 8.04 -13.17
C GLN A 41 10.07 7.87 -13.33
N TYR A 42 9.57 6.67 -13.54
CA TYR A 42 8.13 6.41 -13.56
C TYR A 42 7.47 6.63 -12.20
N VAL A 43 8.19 6.38 -11.11
CA VAL A 43 7.71 6.72 -9.76
C VAL A 43 7.59 8.23 -9.59
N VAL A 44 8.62 8.99 -10.02
CA VAL A 44 8.61 10.45 -9.98
C VAL A 44 7.46 11.03 -10.79
N GLU A 45 7.29 10.58 -12.05
CA GLU A 45 6.22 11.06 -12.93
C GLU A 45 4.82 10.86 -12.31
N GLN A 46 4.58 9.72 -11.65
CA GLN A 46 3.30 9.46 -10.98
C GLN A 46 3.12 10.31 -9.72
N SER A 47 4.17 10.50 -8.93
CA SER A 47 4.13 11.41 -7.78
C SER A 47 3.87 12.86 -8.22
N ASP A 48 4.40 13.28 -9.35
CA ASP A 48 4.14 14.62 -9.90
C ASP A 48 2.66 14.80 -10.33
N ILE A 49 1.99 13.76 -10.80
CA ILE A 49 0.53 13.79 -11.04
C ILE A 49 -0.23 14.05 -9.74
N ALA A 50 0.14 13.36 -8.65
CA ALA A 50 -0.48 13.59 -7.35
C ALA A 50 -0.24 15.02 -6.83
N ARG A 51 0.98 15.53 -6.99
CA ARG A 51 1.34 16.92 -6.62
C ARG A 51 0.61 17.94 -7.48
N HIS A 52 0.46 17.68 -8.78
CA HIS A 52 -0.33 18.55 -9.67
C HIS A 52 -1.78 18.68 -9.18
N TYR A 53 -2.40 17.58 -8.76
CA TYR A 53 -3.74 17.62 -8.16
C TYR A 53 -3.78 18.45 -6.88
N ARG A 54 -2.82 18.25 -5.96
CA ARG A 54 -2.67 19.06 -4.74
C ARG A 54 -2.60 20.56 -5.06
N ASP A 55 -1.72 20.92 -5.98
CA ASP A 55 -1.42 22.32 -6.30
C ASP A 55 -2.53 22.98 -7.13
N SER A 56 -3.43 22.21 -7.73
CA SER A 56 -4.61 22.69 -8.45
C SER A 56 -5.82 23.01 -7.57
N GLY A 57 -5.64 23.09 -6.25
CA GLY A 57 -6.68 23.50 -5.31
C GLY A 57 -7.11 22.46 -4.30
N HIS A 58 -6.34 21.37 -4.14
CA HIS A 58 -6.63 20.27 -3.21
C HIS A 58 -5.49 20.10 -2.19
N PRO A 59 -5.14 21.12 -1.38
CA PRO A 59 -3.91 21.09 -0.58
C PRO A 59 -3.95 20.14 0.61
N GLN A 60 -5.12 19.62 0.98
CA GLN A 60 -5.30 18.75 2.14
C GLN A 60 -5.55 17.30 1.74
N PHE A 61 -6.66 16.97 1.11
CA PHE A 61 -6.99 15.61 0.68
C PHE A 61 -6.56 15.39 -0.76
N TRP A 62 -5.37 14.84 -0.96
CA TRP A 62 -4.75 14.73 -2.27
C TRP A 62 -4.03 13.40 -2.51
N GLY A 63 -3.77 13.12 -3.78
CA GLY A 63 -3.16 11.89 -4.25
C GLY A 63 -3.74 11.50 -5.61
N ARG A 64 -3.38 10.34 -6.12
CA ARG A 64 -4.03 9.73 -7.29
C ARG A 64 -5.29 8.99 -6.86
N LEU A 65 -6.26 9.73 -6.35
CA LEU A 65 -7.47 9.17 -5.75
C LEU A 65 -8.48 8.81 -6.82
N ALA A 66 -9.01 7.59 -6.79
CA ALA A 66 -9.99 7.12 -7.77
C ALA A 66 -11.22 8.03 -7.83
N GLY A 67 -11.65 8.38 -9.04
CA GLY A 67 -12.76 9.29 -9.30
C GLY A 67 -12.40 10.77 -9.36
N THR A 68 -11.13 11.14 -9.14
CA THR A 68 -10.64 12.52 -9.25
C THR A 68 -10.03 12.83 -10.61
N SER A 69 -9.67 14.10 -10.85
CA SER A 69 -8.91 14.48 -12.04
C SER A 69 -7.50 13.86 -12.06
N ALA A 70 -6.89 13.61 -10.90
CA ALA A 70 -5.61 12.90 -10.80
C ALA A 70 -5.72 11.44 -11.29
N ASP A 71 -6.81 10.75 -10.97
CA ASP A 71 -7.07 9.39 -11.50
C ASP A 71 -7.19 9.37 -13.02
N VAL A 72 -7.87 10.37 -13.59
CA VAL A 72 -7.99 10.52 -15.05
C VAL A 72 -6.62 10.76 -15.69
N GLU A 73 -5.83 11.67 -15.13
CA GLU A 73 -4.49 12.03 -15.60
C GLU A 73 -3.56 10.82 -15.54
N ASP A 74 -3.55 10.11 -14.43
CA ASP A 74 -2.72 8.91 -14.22
C ASP A 74 -3.15 7.75 -15.15
N ALA A 75 -4.44 7.52 -15.32
CA ALA A 75 -4.93 6.52 -16.27
C ALA A 75 -4.50 6.83 -17.72
N GLN A 76 -4.55 8.10 -18.12
CA GLN A 76 -4.11 8.54 -19.45
C GLN A 76 -2.58 8.47 -19.57
N TRP A 77 -1.84 8.81 -18.52
CA TRP A 77 -0.38 8.68 -18.48
C TRP A 77 0.02 7.22 -18.70
N LEU A 78 -0.54 6.27 -17.94
CA LEU A 78 -0.23 4.85 -18.08
C LEU A 78 -0.61 4.31 -19.47
N LEU A 79 -1.78 4.70 -19.98
CA LEU A 79 -2.22 4.33 -21.34
C LEU A 79 -1.22 4.79 -22.40
N ASN A 80 -0.68 6.00 -22.25
CA ASN A 80 0.32 6.56 -23.17
C ASN A 80 1.67 5.83 -23.05
N LYS A 81 2.11 5.45 -21.83
CA LYS A 81 3.31 4.63 -21.64
C LYS A 81 3.15 3.28 -22.36
N TYR A 82 2.02 2.60 -22.22
CA TYR A 82 1.77 1.34 -22.94
C TYR A 82 1.82 1.51 -24.47
N LYS A 83 1.23 2.60 -24.99
CA LYS A 83 1.31 2.90 -26.46
C LYS A 83 2.75 3.12 -26.91
N GLN A 84 3.55 3.87 -26.16
CA GLN A 84 4.96 4.15 -26.46
C GLN A 84 5.80 2.86 -26.47
N ILE A 85 5.51 1.92 -25.57
CA ILE A 85 6.16 0.61 -25.53
C ILE A 85 5.70 -0.28 -26.70
N GLY A 86 4.55 0.00 -27.30
CA GLY A 86 4.00 -0.76 -28.44
C GLY A 86 3.03 -1.88 -28.03
N LEU A 87 2.37 -1.76 -26.89
CA LEU A 87 1.34 -2.68 -26.45
C LEU A 87 0.00 -2.42 -27.19
N GLU A 88 -0.81 -3.47 -27.36
CA GLU A 88 -2.23 -3.32 -27.64
C GLU A 88 -2.90 -2.75 -26.39
N THR A 89 -3.63 -1.63 -26.52
CA THR A 89 -4.12 -0.87 -25.37
C THR A 89 -5.64 -0.78 -25.32
N ARG A 90 -6.18 -0.76 -24.10
CA ARG A 90 -7.59 -0.49 -23.83
C ARG A 90 -7.73 0.32 -22.55
N LEU A 91 -8.52 1.38 -22.60
CA LEU A 91 -9.00 2.10 -21.42
C LEU A 91 -10.45 1.67 -21.16
N GLN A 92 -10.70 1.10 -20.00
CA GLN A 92 -12.03 0.65 -19.62
C GLN A 92 -12.55 1.48 -18.45
N THR A 93 -13.66 2.17 -18.65
CA THR A 93 -14.36 2.86 -17.57
C THR A 93 -14.96 1.85 -16.58
N VAL A 94 -14.86 2.15 -15.31
CA VAL A 94 -15.53 1.44 -14.22
C VAL A 94 -16.35 2.45 -13.45
N ASN A 95 -17.67 2.28 -13.47
CA ASN A 95 -18.57 3.08 -12.64
C ASN A 95 -18.55 2.53 -11.21
N PHE A 96 -18.56 3.42 -10.23
CA PHE A 96 -18.59 3.01 -8.83
C PHE A 96 -20.02 2.59 -8.45
N PHE A 97 -20.11 1.47 -7.75
CA PHE A 97 -21.39 0.97 -7.26
C PHE A 97 -21.80 1.58 -5.91
N ALA A 98 -20.96 2.43 -5.33
CA ALA A 98 -21.20 3.10 -4.06
C ALA A 98 -20.58 4.50 -4.05
N PRO A 99 -21.16 5.46 -3.31
CA PRO A 99 -20.59 6.80 -3.16
C PRO A 99 -19.18 6.77 -2.64
N GLN A 100 -18.37 7.76 -3.04
CA GLN A 100 -17.00 7.97 -2.55
C GLN A 100 -16.99 9.08 -1.53
N TRP A 101 -16.25 8.84 -0.45
CA TRP A 101 -15.98 9.83 0.58
C TRP A 101 -14.77 10.68 0.21
N ALA A 102 -14.85 11.99 0.51
CA ALA A 102 -13.70 12.89 0.50
C ALA A 102 -13.89 13.95 1.59
N ALA A 103 -12.79 14.28 2.29
CA ALA A 103 -12.71 15.49 3.10
C ALA A 103 -12.14 16.61 2.23
N GLU A 104 -12.90 17.69 2.02
CA GLU A 104 -12.44 18.81 1.19
C GLU A 104 -11.54 19.75 1.98
N THR A 105 -11.96 20.10 3.20
CA THR A 105 -11.17 20.95 4.11
C THR A 105 -11.42 20.56 5.56
N TRP A 106 -10.42 20.77 6.39
CA TRP A 106 -10.55 20.60 7.85
C TRP A 106 -9.58 21.48 8.61
N SER A 107 -9.87 21.65 9.89
CA SER A 107 -8.95 22.24 10.85
C SER A 107 -9.10 21.56 12.20
N VAL A 108 -7.98 21.32 12.87
CA VAL A 108 -7.92 20.83 14.22
C VAL A 108 -6.98 21.74 15.03
N THR A 109 -7.46 22.27 16.15
CA THR A 109 -6.73 23.26 16.94
C THR A 109 -6.87 22.95 18.43
N ALA A 110 -5.76 22.86 19.12
CA ALA A 110 -5.73 22.72 20.58
C ALA A 110 -5.72 24.09 21.27
N VAL A 111 -6.49 24.21 22.36
CA VAL A 111 -6.61 25.45 23.15
C VAL A 111 -6.40 25.10 24.63
N ALA A 112 -5.41 25.73 25.26
CA ALA A 112 -5.17 25.61 26.71
C ALA A 112 -4.45 26.84 27.25
N GLY A 113 -4.83 27.33 28.45
CA GLY A 113 -4.16 28.45 29.12
C GLY A 113 -4.08 29.73 28.26
N GLY A 114 -5.08 30.00 27.42
CA GLY A 114 -5.09 31.13 26.50
C GLY A 114 -4.18 30.99 25.27
N LYS A 115 -3.53 29.83 25.08
CA LYS A 115 -2.74 29.51 23.90
C LYS A 115 -3.55 28.67 22.92
N THR A 116 -3.38 28.95 21.63
CA THR A 116 -4.00 28.23 20.52
C THR A 116 -2.88 27.63 19.67
N ILE A 117 -2.92 26.31 19.46
CA ILE A 117 -1.92 25.55 18.72
C ILE A 117 -2.62 24.77 17.61
N PRO A 118 -2.34 25.06 16.32
CA PRO A 118 -2.85 24.23 15.24
C PRO A 118 -2.20 22.85 15.27
N ILE A 119 -3.00 21.80 15.08
CA ILE A 119 -2.53 20.43 14.93
C ILE A 119 -2.36 20.18 13.43
N ALA A 120 -1.22 20.56 12.92
CA ALA A 120 -0.98 20.60 11.46
C ALA A 120 -0.96 19.23 10.79
N SER A 121 -0.57 18.18 11.53
CA SER A 121 -0.53 16.81 11.04
C SER A 121 -1.88 16.07 11.13
N ALA A 122 -2.93 16.73 11.61
CA ALA A 122 -4.25 16.08 11.73
C ALA A 122 -4.80 15.74 10.35
N GLU A 123 -5.08 14.47 10.13
CA GLU A 123 -5.69 13.93 8.92
C GLU A 123 -6.98 13.20 9.29
N PRO A 124 -8.15 13.54 8.71
CA PRO A 124 -9.39 12.83 9.01
C PRO A 124 -9.29 11.40 8.49
N ALA A 125 -9.55 10.43 9.34
CA ALA A 125 -9.61 9.03 8.93
C ALA A 125 -10.66 8.85 7.84
N TYR A 126 -10.36 8.01 6.84
CA TYR A 126 -11.28 7.77 5.72
C TYR A 126 -12.67 7.36 6.22
N ALA A 127 -13.70 7.96 5.66
CA ALA A 127 -15.10 7.81 6.05
C ALA A 127 -15.48 8.38 7.43
N SER A 128 -14.61 9.19 8.05
CA SER A 128 -14.98 9.99 9.23
C SER A 128 -16.10 10.98 8.87
N PRO A 129 -17.10 11.20 9.75
CA PRO A 129 -18.16 12.15 9.46
C PRO A 129 -17.65 13.60 9.39
N GLY A 130 -18.34 14.44 8.63
CA GLY A 130 -18.15 15.89 8.65
C GLY A 130 -18.78 16.55 9.89
N THR A 131 -18.52 17.82 10.07
CA THR A 131 -19.12 18.64 11.17
C THR A 131 -20.32 19.48 10.72
N ASP A 132 -20.83 19.27 9.51
CA ASP A 132 -21.96 19.98 8.92
C ASP A 132 -21.80 21.53 8.99
N GLY A 133 -20.57 21.99 8.73
CA GLY A 133 -20.23 23.42 8.75
C GLY A 133 -20.09 24.04 10.14
N LYS A 134 -20.30 23.28 11.20
CA LYS A 134 -20.16 23.75 12.58
C LYS A 134 -18.74 23.50 13.10
N GLU A 135 -18.29 24.33 14.04
CA GLU A 135 -17.08 24.04 14.81
C GLU A 135 -17.48 23.29 16.09
N LEU A 136 -16.86 22.13 16.31
CA LEU A 136 -16.94 21.44 17.58
C LEU A 136 -15.88 22.04 18.52
N ASP A 137 -16.24 22.32 19.76
CA ASP A 137 -15.34 22.76 20.83
C ASP A 137 -15.48 21.78 22.01
N LEU A 138 -14.52 20.88 22.16
CA LEU A 138 -14.60 19.72 23.05
C LEU A 138 -13.45 19.74 24.05
N GLU A 139 -13.75 19.47 25.34
CA GLU A 139 -12.70 19.07 26.26
C GLU A 139 -11.94 17.86 25.69
N VAL A 140 -10.63 17.77 25.92
CA VAL A 140 -9.83 16.64 25.48
C VAL A 140 -9.22 15.87 26.64
N ALA A 141 -9.30 14.54 26.59
CA ALA A 141 -8.75 13.63 27.57
C ALA A 141 -7.76 12.65 26.92
N TYR A 142 -6.64 12.35 27.59
CA TYR A 142 -5.70 11.33 27.15
C TYR A 142 -6.08 9.97 27.72
N VAL A 143 -6.21 8.96 26.86
CA VAL A 143 -6.66 7.60 27.21
C VAL A 143 -5.64 6.52 26.80
N GLY A 144 -4.35 6.84 26.85
CA GLY A 144 -3.28 5.85 26.64
C GLY A 144 -3.42 5.08 25.33
N LEU A 145 -3.41 3.76 25.41
CA LEU A 145 -3.59 2.84 24.26
C LEU A 145 -5.07 2.57 23.92
N GLY A 146 -6.01 3.19 24.64
CA GLY A 146 -7.44 2.95 24.47
C GLY A 146 -7.90 1.56 24.90
N SER A 147 -7.22 0.93 25.86
CA SER A 147 -7.68 -0.31 26.50
C SER A 147 -8.83 -0.03 27.47
N GLU A 148 -9.58 -1.06 27.89
CA GLU A 148 -10.61 -0.89 28.94
C GLU A 148 -10.03 -0.33 30.24
N ALA A 149 -8.79 -0.70 30.59
CA ALA A 149 -8.11 -0.15 31.73
C ALA A 149 -7.82 1.36 31.63
N ASP A 150 -7.54 1.83 30.40
CA ASP A 150 -7.30 3.25 30.13
C ASP A 150 -8.57 4.09 30.26
N PHE A 151 -9.74 3.53 30.03
CA PHE A 151 -11.03 4.18 30.24
C PHE A 151 -11.53 4.08 31.71
N ALA A 152 -10.99 3.12 32.48
CA ALA A 152 -11.40 2.94 33.87
C ALA A 152 -11.24 4.24 34.68
N ASN A 153 -12.31 4.68 35.37
CA ASN A 153 -12.35 5.91 36.17
C ASN A 153 -12.10 7.21 35.36
N ARG A 154 -12.28 7.21 34.06
CA ARG A 154 -12.20 8.41 33.22
C ARG A 154 -13.55 8.66 32.55
N ASP A 155 -14.15 9.81 32.82
CA ASP A 155 -15.36 10.25 32.14
C ASP A 155 -14.96 10.96 30.83
N VAL A 156 -15.16 10.29 29.71
CA VAL A 156 -14.87 10.80 28.38
C VAL A 156 -16.15 11.15 27.59
N ARG A 157 -17.31 11.05 28.20
CA ARG A 157 -18.59 11.34 27.56
C ARG A 157 -18.66 12.78 27.08
N GLY A 158 -18.92 12.96 25.78
CA GLY A 158 -19.00 14.28 25.14
C GLY A 158 -17.64 14.98 25.00
N LYS A 159 -16.52 14.29 25.25
CA LYS A 159 -15.16 14.83 25.09
C LYS A 159 -14.48 14.28 23.84
N ALA A 160 -13.46 14.98 23.38
CA ALA A 160 -12.47 14.40 22.49
C ALA A 160 -11.52 13.49 23.29
N VAL A 161 -11.10 12.38 22.72
CA VAL A 161 -10.06 11.53 23.31
C VAL A 161 -8.80 11.52 22.46
N LEU A 162 -7.64 11.67 23.10
CA LEU A 162 -6.35 11.40 22.50
C LEU A 162 -5.91 9.99 22.89
N LEU A 163 -5.60 9.15 21.92
CA LEU A 163 -5.05 7.82 22.13
C LEU A 163 -3.78 7.60 21.31
N VAL A 164 -3.01 6.61 21.68
CA VAL A 164 -1.80 6.19 20.98
C VAL A 164 -2.12 5.01 20.09
N LYS A 165 -1.80 5.13 18.80
CA LYS A 165 -1.91 4.08 17.81
C LYS A 165 -0.56 3.39 17.64
N VAL A 166 -0.47 2.14 18.06
CA VAL A 166 0.76 1.34 17.91
C VAL A 166 0.77 0.68 16.54
N PRO A 167 1.85 0.77 15.74
CA PRO A 167 1.92 0.21 14.40
C PRO A 167 1.54 -1.28 14.30
N ALA A 168 1.94 -2.09 15.29
CA ALA A 168 1.57 -3.51 15.35
C ALA A 168 0.06 -3.76 15.53
N SER A 169 -0.71 -2.76 15.96
CA SER A 169 -2.17 -2.82 16.07
C SER A 169 -2.89 -2.57 14.74
N TYR A 170 -2.15 -2.31 13.67
CA TYR A 170 -2.67 -2.04 12.34
C TYR A 170 -3.55 -3.17 11.79
N GLN A 171 -3.21 -4.41 12.11
CA GLN A 171 -3.88 -5.57 11.52
C GLN A 171 -5.01 -6.16 12.37
N ALA A 172 -5.03 -5.88 13.67
CA ALA A 172 -5.98 -6.55 14.57
C ALA A 172 -6.86 -5.64 15.43
N GLY A 173 -6.60 -4.34 15.49
CA GLY A 173 -7.20 -3.57 16.55
C GLY A 173 -7.63 -2.11 16.35
N PRO A 174 -7.31 -1.40 15.24
CA PRO A 174 -7.71 0.01 15.15
C PRO A 174 -9.23 0.18 15.26
N ALA A 175 -9.99 -0.65 14.58
CA ALA A 175 -11.45 -0.59 14.60
C ALA A 175 -12.04 -0.86 16.00
N GLU A 176 -11.48 -1.81 16.75
CA GLU A 176 -11.94 -2.13 18.11
C GLU A 176 -11.59 -1.02 19.10
N ILE A 177 -10.40 -0.43 18.98
CA ILE A 177 -9.97 0.67 19.85
C ILE A 177 -10.83 1.92 19.61
N LEU A 178 -11.04 2.27 18.33
CA LEU A 178 -11.89 3.41 17.97
C LEU A 178 -13.34 3.18 18.42
N LYS A 179 -13.86 1.98 18.17
CA LYS A 179 -15.21 1.62 18.62
C LYS A 179 -15.33 1.68 20.14
N ARG A 180 -14.34 1.24 20.89
CA ARG A 180 -14.34 1.31 22.37
C ARG A 180 -14.41 2.75 22.84
N ALA A 181 -13.63 3.65 22.26
CA ALA A 181 -13.71 5.08 22.56
C ALA A 181 -15.12 5.64 22.32
N GLU A 182 -15.73 5.27 21.20
CA GLU A 182 -17.12 5.63 20.89
C GLU A 182 -18.12 5.04 21.90
N ASP A 183 -17.97 3.76 22.27
CA ASP A 183 -18.84 3.08 23.24
C ASP A 183 -18.74 3.70 24.66
N HIS A 184 -17.59 4.26 25.01
CA HIS A 184 -17.41 5.07 26.23
C HIS A 184 -17.95 6.51 26.10
N GLY A 185 -18.52 6.88 24.94
CA GLY A 185 -19.19 8.14 24.71
C GLY A 185 -18.28 9.29 24.27
N ALA A 186 -17.08 9.02 23.76
CA ALA A 186 -16.24 10.04 23.14
C ALA A 186 -16.98 10.72 21.98
N ALA A 187 -16.86 12.05 21.90
CA ALA A 187 -17.47 12.86 20.82
C ALA A 187 -16.53 13.07 19.62
N ALA A 188 -15.22 12.87 19.82
CA ALA A 188 -14.21 12.85 18.77
C ALA A 188 -13.02 11.97 19.20
N ILE A 189 -12.28 11.44 18.23
CA ILE A 189 -11.13 10.57 18.47
C ILE A 189 -9.92 11.12 17.72
N LEU A 190 -8.80 11.29 18.44
CA LEU A 190 -7.51 11.71 17.91
C LEU A 190 -6.52 10.58 18.16
N SER A 191 -5.99 9.98 17.09
CA SER A 191 -5.07 8.85 17.14
C SER A 191 -3.65 9.31 16.86
N MET A 192 -2.79 9.36 17.88
CA MET A 192 -1.37 9.66 17.70
C MET A 192 -0.65 8.46 17.10
N ASP A 193 -0.10 8.62 15.89
CA ASP A 193 0.68 7.59 15.21
C ASP A 193 2.14 7.64 15.69
N LEU A 194 2.70 6.49 16.10
CA LEU A 194 4.07 6.38 16.61
C LEU A 194 5.12 6.01 15.54
N ARG A 195 4.82 6.16 14.27
CA ARG A 195 5.78 5.85 13.19
C ARG A 195 6.97 6.82 13.11
N GLY A 196 6.98 7.85 13.96
CA GLY A 196 8.01 8.90 13.97
C GLY A 196 7.66 10.07 13.04
N GLY A 197 8.35 11.21 13.25
CA GLY A 197 8.09 12.41 12.49
C GLY A 197 6.78 13.11 12.83
N ASN A 198 6.31 13.98 11.92
CA ASN A 198 5.05 14.71 12.07
C ASN A 198 4.33 14.77 10.72
N TYR A 199 4.08 13.61 10.14
CA TYR A 199 3.47 13.48 8.83
C TYR A 199 1.97 13.40 8.93
N ASN A 200 1.27 13.96 7.93
CA ASN A 200 -0.13 13.60 7.67
C ASN A 200 -0.17 12.12 7.27
N ALA A 201 -1.11 11.39 7.84
CA ALA A 201 -1.25 9.95 7.59
C ALA A 201 -2.72 9.62 7.35
N GLN A 202 -3.03 9.19 6.13
CA GLN A 202 -4.37 8.76 5.78
C GLN A 202 -4.59 7.32 6.23
N SER A 203 -5.39 7.10 7.26
CA SER A 203 -5.77 5.75 7.63
C SER A 203 -6.92 5.22 6.80
N TYR A 204 -7.05 3.90 6.80
CA TYR A 204 -8.28 3.24 6.38
C TYR A 204 -9.44 3.64 7.30
N ARG A 205 -10.65 3.31 6.92
CA ARG A 205 -11.91 3.73 7.51
C ARG A 205 -11.93 3.80 9.03
N ALA A 206 -12.39 4.94 9.51
CA ALA A 206 -12.94 5.06 10.83
C ALA A 206 -14.32 4.40 10.85
N TYR A 207 -14.47 3.24 11.42
CA TYR A 207 -15.80 2.61 11.60
C TYR A 207 -16.57 3.23 12.75
N THR A 208 -16.38 4.52 13.01
CA THR A 208 -17.00 5.30 14.08
C THR A 208 -18.04 6.28 13.50
N LYS A 209 -18.94 6.73 14.37
CA LYS A 209 -19.93 7.77 14.06
C LYS A 209 -19.47 9.16 14.49
N VAL A 210 -18.29 9.26 15.06
CA VAL A 210 -17.69 10.51 15.55
C VAL A 210 -16.49 10.89 14.69
N GLN A 211 -16.12 12.17 14.71
CA GLN A 211 -14.94 12.65 14.00
C GLN A 211 -13.71 11.95 14.50
N THR A 212 -12.96 11.35 13.58
CA THR A 212 -11.75 10.59 13.89
C THR A 212 -10.60 11.11 13.05
N PHE A 213 -9.45 11.35 13.70
CA PHE A 213 -8.24 11.87 13.07
C PHE A 213 -7.03 11.03 13.42
N ASP A 214 -6.13 10.88 12.47
CA ASP A 214 -4.75 10.49 12.73
C ASP A 214 -3.89 11.75 12.92
N LEU A 215 -2.99 11.71 13.89
CA LEU A 215 -2.04 12.77 14.20
C LEU A 215 -0.61 12.24 14.05
N GLY A 216 0.28 13.05 13.52
CA GLY A 216 1.71 12.78 13.58
C GLY A 216 2.21 12.76 15.03
N THR A 217 3.31 12.02 15.25
CA THR A 217 3.86 11.80 16.61
C THR A 217 4.09 13.10 17.37
N LYS A 218 4.71 14.12 16.74
CA LYS A 218 5.05 15.38 17.45
C LYS A 218 3.83 16.18 17.90
N ASP A 219 2.82 16.30 17.03
CA ASP A 219 1.58 17.00 17.38
C ASP A 219 0.80 16.23 18.45
N GLY A 220 0.75 14.91 18.34
CA GLY A 220 0.13 14.05 19.35
C GLY A 220 0.83 14.15 20.71
N GLU A 221 2.16 14.15 20.74
CA GLU A 221 2.94 14.34 21.97
C GLU A 221 2.74 15.74 22.56
N ALA A 222 2.75 16.78 21.75
CA ALA A 222 2.50 18.14 22.20
C ALA A 222 1.09 18.28 22.81
N LEU A 223 0.08 17.66 22.20
CA LEU A 223 -1.28 17.62 22.74
C LEU A 223 -1.34 16.82 24.05
N ARG A 224 -0.69 15.67 24.14
CA ARG A 224 -0.58 14.87 25.37
C ARG A 224 0.05 15.67 26.50
N ASP A 225 1.16 16.35 26.21
CA ASP A 225 1.87 17.14 27.21
C ASP A 225 1.05 18.35 27.66
N MET A 226 0.28 18.97 26.76
CA MET A 226 -0.68 20.02 27.08
C MET A 226 -1.77 19.50 28.04
N ILE A 227 -2.31 18.31 27.79
CA ILE A 227 -3.30 17.65 28.66
C ILE A 227 -2.69 17.39 30.05
N GLY A 228 -1.44 16.93 30.11
CA GLY A 228 -0.73 16.66 31.37
C GLY A 228 -0.37 17.92 32.19
N ALA A 229 -0.10 19.02 31.51
CA ALA A 229 0.34 20.28 32.12
C ALA A 229 -0.80 21.18 32.61
N SER A 230 -2.04 20.72 32.59
CA SER A 230 -3.27 21.56 32.77
C SER A 230 -3.46 22.26 34.11
N ALA A 231 -2.41 22.87 34.64
CA ALA A 231 -2.49 23.79 35.80
C ALA A 231 -3.30 25.08 35.52
N GLY A 232 -3.77 25.30 34.29
CA GLY A 232 -4.45 26.52 33.84
C GLY A 232 -5.86 26.33 33.24
N GLY A 233 -6.48 25.15 33.42
CA GLY A 233 -7.80 24.83 32.84
C GLY A 233 -7.78 23.57 32.01
N VAL A 234 -8.95 23.01 31.75
CA VAL A 234 -9.08 21.79 30.90
C VAL A 234 -8.73 22.15 29.45
N PRO A 235 -7.83 21.43 28.80
CA PRO A 235 -7.54 21.64 27.38
C PRO A 235 -8.76 21.33 26.52
N HIS A 236 -8.96 22.13 25.49
CA HIS A 236 -10.00 21.95 24.49
C HIS A 236 -9.39 21.67 23.13
N ILE A 237 -10.14 20.96 22.31
CA ILE A 237 -9.86 20.76 20.89
C ILE A 237 -11.01 21.33 20.06
N LYS A 238 -10.67 22.17 19.09
CA LYS A 238 -11.63 22.72 18.13
C LYS A 238 -11.47 21.96 16.82
N ILE A 239 -12.57 21.47 16.28
CA ILE A 239 -12.60 20.63 15.08
C ILE A 239 -13.61 21.19 14.09
N ARG A 240 -13.20 21.33 12.84
CA ARG A 240 -14.09 21.55 11.69
C ARG A 240 -13.67 20.61 10.58
N VAL A 241 -14.64 19.94 9.95
CA VAL A 241 -14.43 19.05 8.81
C VAL A 241 -15.55 19.26 7.80
N ASP A 242 -15.18 19.57 6.57
CA ASP A 242 -16.07 19.51 5.42
C ASP A 242 -15.80 18.21 4.67
N ALA A 243 -16.65 17.22 4.89
CA ALA A 243 -16.54 15.92 4.26
C ALA A 243 -17.86 15.53 3.61
N LYS A 244 -17.78 14.92 2.44
CA LYS A 244 -18.94 14.53 1.66
C LYS A 244 -18.78 13.15 1.03
N TRP A 245 -19.93 12.55 0.73
CA TRP A 245 -20.06 11.34 -0.07
C TRP A 245 -20.59 11.71 -1.44
N THR A 246 -19.81 11.43 -2.50
CA THR A 246 -20.17 11.77 -3.88
C THR A 246 -20.60 10.48 -4.60
N PRO A 247 -21.87 10.38 -5.06
CA PRO A 247 -22.34 9.24 -5.84
C PRO A 247 -21.85 9.28 -7.29
N ASP A 248 -22.11 8.22 -8.03
CA ASP A 248 -21.98 8.11 -9.49
C ASP A 248 -20.59 8.47 -10.06
N GLN A 249 -19.57 8.27 -9.27
CA GLN A 249 -18.19 8.46 -9.72
C GLN A 249 -17.73 7.28 -10.57
N LYS A 250 -16.63 7.49 -11.29
CA LYS A 250 -16.01 6.48 -12.15
C LYS A 250 -14.50 6.55 -12.07
N SER A 251 -13.86 5.44 -12.38
CA SER A 251 -12.42 5.32 -12.58
C SER A 251 -12.12 4.45 -13.80
N TYR A 252 -10.88 4.00 -13.94
CA TYR A 252 -10.43 3.32 -15.15
C TYR A 252 -9.54 2.11 -14.85
N LEU A 253 -9.83 0.99 -15.54
CA LEU A 253 -8.85 -0.08 -15.75
C LEU A 253 -8.04 0.24 -17.01
N VAL A 254 -6.73 0.22 -16.90
CA VAL A 254 -5.80 0.50 -18.01
C VAL A 254 -5.13 -0.81 -18.42
N TRP A 255 -5.49 -1.29 -19.61
CA TRP A 255 -4.99 -2.56 -20.14
C TRP A 255 -3.88 -2.31 -21.16
N GLY A 256 -2.77 -3.04 -21.01
CA GLY A 256 -1.73 -3.19 -22.02
C GLY A 256 -1.53 -4.68 -22.31
N THR A 257 -1.52 -5.09 -23.57
CA THR A 257 -1.41 -6.50 -23.96
C THR A 257 -0.27 -6.71 -24.94
N LEU A 258 0.54 -7.72 -24.66
CA LEU A 258 1.54 -8.29 -25.59
C LEU A 258 1.08 -9.68 -26.01
N PRO A 259 0.50 -9.85 -27.22
CA PRO A 259 0.04 -11.16 -27.67
C PRO A 259 1.17 -12.19 -27.75
N GLY A 260 0.91 -13.38 -27.26
CA GLY A 260 1.75 -14.57 -27.42
C GLY A 260 1.33 -15.47 -28.57
N VAL A 261 1.93 -16.65 -28.66
CA VAL A 261 1.55 -17.68 -29.66
C VAL A 261 0.38 -18.54 -29.20
N THR A 262 0.07 -18.52 -27.89
CA THR A 262 -1.09 -19.19 -27.29
C THR A 262 -2.05 -18.20 -26.67
N ASP A 263 -3.27 -18.64 -26.38
CA ASP A 263 -4.29 -17.88 -25.65
C ASP A 263 -4.19 -18.05 -24.11
N GLU A 264 -3.21 -18.82 -23.63
CA GLU A 264 -2.84 -18.84 -22.22
C GLU A 264 -2.29 -17.46 -21.83
N THR A 265 -2.61 -16.99 -20.63
CA THR A 265 -2.27 -15.63 -20.19
C THR A 265 -1.34 -15.60 -18.99
N ILE A 266 -0.57 -14.53 -18.90
CA ILE A 266 0.12 -14.07 -17.68
C ILE A 266 -0.37 -12.66 -17.41
N TYR A 267 -0.82 -12.40 -16.20
CA TYR A 267 -1.23 -11.07 -15.75
C TYR A 267 -0.16 -10.46 -14.85
N ILE A 268 0.16 -9.21 -15.11
CA ILE A 268 0.88 -8.34 -14.17
C ILE A 268 -0.10 -7.25 -13.77
N ILE A 269 -0.43 -7.18 -12.47
CA ILE A 269 -1.38 -6.24 -11.92
C ILE A 269 -0.68 -5.28 -10.96
N ALA A 270 -1.10 -4.02 -10.97
CA ALA A 270 -0.73 -3.01 -9.99
C ALA A 270 -1.88 -2.02 -9.84
N HIS A 271 -2.22 -1.62 -8.60
CA HIS A 271 -3.14 -0.51 -8.42
C HIS A 271 -2.42 0.81 -8.69
N ARG A 272 -3.15 1.79 -9.21
CA ARG A 272 -2.62 3.10 -9.63
C ARG A 272 -2.88 4.20 -8.61
N ASP A 273 -3.95 4.03 -7.83
CA ASP A 273 -4.37 5.00 -6.84
C ASP A 273 -3.47 4.98 -5.61
N GLY A 274 -3.48 6.09 -4.89
CA GLY A 274 -2.75 6.23 -3.64
C GLY A 274 -2.93 7.58 -3.01
N PHE A 275 -2.68 7.67 -1.71
CA PHE A 275 -2.72 8.90 -0.93
C PHE A 275 -1.39 9.64 -1.04
N PHE A 276 -1.42 10.97 -1.08
CA PHE A 276 -0.24 11.83 -1.18
C PHE A 276 0.58 11.52 -2.44
N ASP A 277 1.89 11.51 -2.37
CA ASP A 277 2.77 11.13 -3.48
C ASP A 277 2.58 9.65 -3.87
N ALA A 278 2.27 8.80 -2.90
CA ALA A 278 2.08 7.35 -3.09
C ALA A 278 3.19 6.72 -3.94
N ALA A 279 4.43 7.06 -3.61
CA ALA A 279 5.59 6.66 -4.39
C ALA A 279 5.88 5.17 -4.19
N GLY A 280 5.90 4.73 -2.95
CA GLY A 280 6.00 3.33 -2.60
C GLY A 280 4.69 2.61 -2.90
N ASP A 281 3.60 3.13 -2.37
CA ASP A 281 2.25 2.54 -2.42
C ASP A 281 1.30 3.34 -3.34
N ASN A 282 1.27 3.11 -4.71
CA ASN A 282 1.95 2.00 -5.39
C ASN A 282 2.55 2.43 -6.74
N ALA A 283 3.12 3.66 -6.84
CA ALA A 283 3.83 4.06 -8.05
C ALA A 283 5.02 3.13 -8.36
N SER A 284 5.64 2.56 -7.30
CA SER A 284 6.74 1.60 -7.43
C SER A 284 6.29 0.28 -8.11
N GLY A 285 5.07 -0.18 -7.79
CA GLY A 285 4.48 -1.35 -8.45
C GLY A 285 4.15 -1.09 -9.91
N VAL A 286 3.58 0.07 -10.23
CA VAL A 286 3.31 0.47 -11.62
C VAL A 286 4.62 0.62 -12.41
N ALA A 287 5.68 1.18 -11.81
CA ALA A 287 7.01 1.27 -12.43
C ALA A 287 7.60 -0.13 -12.73
N THR A 288 7.48 -1.06 -11.78
CA THR A 288 7.86 -2.47 -11.98
C THR A 288 7.07 -3.11 -13.14
N MET A 289 5.76 -2.89 -13.19
CA MET A 289 4.90 -3.37 -14.27
C MET A 289 5.34 -2.80 -15.64
N LEU A 290 5.68 -1.52 -15.73
CA LEU A 290 6.20 -0.89 -16.96
C LEU A 290 7.57 -1.46 -17.35
N GLY A 291 8.47 -1.69 -16.39
CA GLY A 291 9.77 -2.33 -16.68
C GLY A 291 9.64 -3.73 -17.27
N LEU A 292 8.69 -4.52 -16.77
CA LEU A 292 8.35 -5.81 -17.35
C LEU A 292 7.77 -5.65 -18.76
N ALA A 293 6.89 -4.67 -18.97
CA ALA A 293 6.33 -4.38 -20.29
C ALA A 293 7.41 -4.04 -21.32
N GLU A 294 8.34 -3.15 -20.97
CA GLU A 294 9.49 -2.79 -21.83
C GLU A 294 10.40 -3.98 -22.14
N HIS A 295 10.66 -4.83 -21.13
CA HIS A 295 11.49 -6.01 -21.32
C HIS A 295 10.83 -6.99 -22.29
N PHE A 296 9.57 -7.36 -22.08
CA PHE A 296 8.89 -8.37 -22.88
C PHE A 296 8.44 -7.85 -24.25
N ALA A 297 8.27 -6.54 -24.43
CA ALA A 297 7.98 -5.96 -25.76
C ALA A 297 9.12 -6.16 -26.75
N LYS A 298 10.37 -6.25 -26.28
CA LYS A 298 11.55 -6.52 -27.10
C LYS A 298 11.62 -7.97 -27.61
N ILE A 299 10.88 -8.89 -26.99
CA ILE A 299 10.83 -10.30 -27.39
C ILE A 299 9.78 -10.45 -28.51
N PRO A 300 10.12 -11.01 -29.68
CA PRO A 300 9.17 -11.22 -30.76
C PRO A 300 7.98 -12.09 -30.34
N LYS A 301 6.79 -11.82 -30.91
CA LYS A 301 5.56 -12.60 -30.61
C LYS A 301 5.79 -14.11 -30.74
N SER A 302 6.53 -14.55 -31.76
CA SER A 302 6.83 -15.97 -32.05
C SER A 302 7.64 -16.64 -30.91
N GLN A 303 8.29 -15.88 -30.06
CA GLN A 303 9.07 -16.37 -28.91
C GLN A 303 8.33 -16.18 -27.57
N ARG A 304 7.23 -15.43 -27.53
CA ARG A 304 6.36 -15.33 -26.35
C ARG A 304 5.33 -16.45 -26.37
N ARG A 305 5.50 -17.47 -25.56
CA ARG A 305 4.55 -18.58 -25.48
C ARG A 305 3.16 -18.08 -25.10
N ARG A 306 3.05 -17.28 -24.05
CA ARG A 306 1.80 -16.79 -23.47
C ARG A 306 1.58 -15.32 -23.78
N THR A 307 0.32 -14.95 -23.89
CA THR A 307 -0.09 -13.55 -23.93
C THR A 307 0.17 -12.91 -22.56
N ILE A 308 0.84 -11.76 -22.54
CA ILE A 308 1.13 -11.02 -21.30
C ILE A 308 0.21 -9.82 -21.23
N VAL A 309 -0.53 -9.69 -20.12
CA VAL A 309 -1.47 -8.61 -19.86
C VAL A 309 -0.95 -7.79 -18.68
N PHE A 310 -0.75 -6.50 -18.92
CA PHE A 310 -0.38 -5.50 -17.92
C PHE A 310 -1.63 -4.70 -17.57
N LEU A 311 -2.04 -4.72 -16.30
CA LEU A 311 -3.31 -4.17 -15.88
C LEU A 311 -3.12 -3.18 -14.72
N GLY A 312 -3.23 -1.89 -15.04
CA GLY A 312 -3.35 -0.83 -14.03
C GLY A 312 -4.77 -0.81 -13.46
N MET A 313 -4.89 -1.10 -12.17
CA MET A 313 -6.17 -1.14 -11.46
C MET A 313 -6.46 0.16 -10.72
N ASP A 314 -7.69 0.32 -10.28
CA ASP A 314 -8.21 1.50 -9.59
C ASP A 314 -8.66 1.19 -8.16
N GLY A 315 -8.77 2.24 -7.36
CA GLY A 315 -9.59 2.26 -6.14
C GLY A 315 -9.21 1.27 -5.05
N HIS A 316 -7.96 0.88 -4.95
CA HIS A 316 -7.47 -0.03 -3.90
C HIS A 316 -7.72 0.54 -2.50
N HIS A 317 -7.46 1.83 -2.29
CA HIS A 317 -7.53 2.52 -1.02
C HIS A 317 -8.92 3.04 -0.64
N GLN A 318 -9.85 3.05 -1.59
CA GLN A 318 -11.15 3.65 -1.40
C GLN A 318 -12.21 2.56 -1.30
N ILE A 319 -13.09 2.69 -0.35
CA ILE A 319 -14.28 1.85 -0.11
C ILE A 319 -14.09 0.34 0.02
N LYS A 320 -14.96 -0.23 0.83
CA LYS A 320 -15.22 -1.67 0.84
C LYS A 320 -16.09 -2.08 -0.35
N PRO A 321 -15.69 -3.19 -0.95
CA PRO A 321 -14.57 -4.06 -0.55
C PRO A 321 -13.18 -3.64 -1.03
N GLY A 322 -12.98 -2.42 -1.53
CA GLY A 322 -11.72 -1.89 -2.07
C GLY A 322 -11.52 -2.28 -3.53
N GLY A 323 -11.28 -1.30 -4.40
CA GLY A 323 -10.98 -1.50 -5.81
C GLY A 323 -12.18 -1.95 -6.66
N PHE A 324 -12.88 -1.01 -7.24
CA PHE A 324 -14.08 -1.31 -8.04
C PHE A 324 -13.77 -2.19 -9.24
N GLY A 325 -12.70 -1.88 -9.98
CA GLY A 325 -12.27 -2.68 -11.12
C GLY A 325 -11.79 -4.08 -10.70
N ARG A 326 -11.12 -4.19 -9.56
CA ARG A 326 -10.72 -5.48 -8.98
C ARG A 326 -11.94 -6.36 -8.68
N GLU A 327 -12.95 -5.83 -8.02
CA GLU A 327 -14.16 -6.59 -7.70
C GLU A 327 -14.92 -7.00 -8.96
N TRP A 328 -14.97 -6.12 -9.97
CA TRP A 328 -15.55 -6.46 -11.26
C TRP A 328 -14.79 -7.59 -11.96
N LEU A 329 -13.45 -7.58 -11.91
CA LEU A 329 -12.61 -8.66 -12.46
C LEU A 329 -12.87 -9.99 -11.75
N VAL A 330 -12.98 -9.97 -10.43
CA VAL A 330 -13.28 -11.18 -9.64
C VAL A 330 -14.67 -11.72 -9.96
N ALA A 331 -15.68 -10.85 -10.11
CA ALA A 331 -17.02 -11.26 -10.53
C ALA A 331 -17.02 -11.88 -11.95
N ASN A 332 -16.05 -11.52 -12.79
CA ASN A 332 -15.89 -12.02 -14.16
C ASN A 332 -14.69 -12.97 -14.31
N ARG A 333 -14.21 -13.61 -13.23
CA ARG A 333 -12.99 -14.43 -13.20
C ARG A 333 -12.95 -15.53 -14.26
N ASP A 334 -14.07 -16.19 -14.53
CA ASP A 334 -14.14 -17.29 -15.50
C ASP A 334 -13.87 -16.81 -16.93
N LYS A 335 -14.25 -15.54 -17.21
CA LYS A 335 -14.00 -14.89 -18.49
C LYS A 335 -12.53 -14.51 -18.68
N PHE A 336 -11.91 -13.97 -17.63
CA PHE A 336 -10.56 -13.39 -17.73
C PHE A 336 -9.46 -14.38 -17.33
N PHE A 337 -9.71 -15.24 -16.35
CA PHE A 337 -8.63 -16.00 -15.70
C PHE A 337 -8.66 -17.50 -15.91
N SER A 338 -9.62 -18.03 -16.68
CA SER A 338 -9.74 -19.50 -16.94
C SER A 338 -8.49 -20.13 -17.59
N LYS A 339 -7.70 -19.31 -18.34
CA LYS A 339 -6.45 -19.75 -18.98
C LYS A 339 -5.23 -19.00 -18.43
N THR A 340 -5.30 -18.51 -17.21
CA THR A 340 -4.18 -17.77 -16.58
C THR A 340 -3.18 -18.74 -15.97
N ALA A 341 -1.95 -18.67 -16.44
CA ALA A 341 -0.82 -19.46 -15.97
C ALA A 341 -0.13 -18.84 -14.76
N LEU A 342 -0.17 -17.50 -14.65
CA LEU A 342 0.47 -16.74 -13.58
C LEU A 342 -0.20 -15.37 -13.46
N MET A 343 -0.35 -14.89 -12.24
CA MET A 343 -0.61 -13.49 -11.91
C MET A 343 0.50 -12.97 -11.01
N ILE A 344 1.15 -11.89 -11.41
CA ILE A 344 2.10 -11.16 -10.58
C ILE A 344 1.39 -9.91 -10.08
N ASN A 345 1.32 -9.74 -8.76
CA ASN A 345 0.94 -8.46 -8.15
C ASN A 345 2.21 -7.63 -7.89
N ALA A 346 2.37 -6.56 -8.63
CA ALA A 346 3.41 -5.58 -8.36
C ALA A 346 2.89 -4.59 -7.31
N GLU A 347 3.20 -4.89 -6.05
CA GLU A 347 2.72 -4.18 -4.85
C GLU A 347 3.92 -3.70 -4.05
N HIS A 348 4.06 -2.40 -3.89
CA HIS A 348 5.18 -1.72 -3.18
C HIS A 348 6.48 -2.54 -3.07
N PRO A 349 7.09 -2.88 -4.23
CA PRO A 349 8.18 -3.86 -4.28
C PRO A 349 9.53 -3.32 -3.86
N ALA A 350 9.67 -2.02 -3.61
CA ALA A 350 10.99 -1.38 -3.50
C ALA A 350 11.07 -0.29 -2.41
N GLU A 351 10.23 -0.36 -1.42
CA GLU A 351 10.23 0.57 -0.30
C GLU A 351 11.46 0.38 0.59
N VAL A 352 12.07 1.50 0.98
CA VAL A 352 13.13 1.52 1.98
C VAL A 352 12.50 1.47 3.36
N MET A 353 12.78 0.41 4.11
CA MET A 353 12.24 0.28 5.45
C MET A 353 12.95 1.17 6.47
N THR A 354 12.13 1.75 7.37
CA THR A 354 12.61 2.48 8.54
C THR A 354 12.57 1.56 9.75
N HIS A 355 13.70 1.40 10.44
CA HIS A 355 13.79 0.59 11.64
C HIS A 355 13.73 1.42 12.92
N GLY A 356 13.16 0.80 13.96
CA GLY A 356 13.44 1.15 15.35
C GLY A 356 12.68 2.32 15.94
N GLY A 357 11.64 2.82 15.31
CA GLY A 357 10.79 3.86 15.93
C GLY A 357 11.51 5.18 16.26
N THR A 358 12.79 5.29 15.97
CA THR A 358 13.55 6.54 16.01
C THR A 358 13.57 7.16 14.63
N ALA A 359 13.03 8.37 14.51
CA ALA A 359 13.04 9.12 13.27
C ALA A 359 14.46 9.13 12.65
N GLY A 360 14.57 8.63 11.42
CA GLY A 360 15.79 8.70 10.65
C GLY A 360 16.64 7.44 10.53
N SER A 361 16.23 6.29 11.11
CA SER A 361 16.92 5.02 10.87
C SER A 361 16.37 4.35 9.63
N THR A 362 17.02 4.54 8.48
CA THR A 362 16.72 3.81 7.25
C THR A 362 17.69 2.65 7.08
N THR A 363 17.20 1.47 6.68
CA THR A 363 18.06 0.39 6.23
C THR A 363 18.33 0.51 4.75
N ALA A 364 19.54 0.15 4.32
CA ALA A 364 19.93 0.08 2.91
C ALA A 364 19.25 -1.07 2.15
N GLY A 365 18.37 -1.84 2.78
CA GLY A 365 17.68 -2.98 2.20
C GLY A 365 16.21 -2.70 1.97
N VAL A 366 15.63 -3.47 1.06
CA VAL A 366 14.18 -3.53 0.81
C VAL A 366 13.72 -4.92 1.22
N PRO A 367 13.52 -5.21 2.52
CA PRO A 367 13.09 -6.53 2.95
C PRO A 367 11.62 -6.75 2.55
N LEU A 368 11.40 -7.83 1.83
CA LEU A 368 10.09 -8.14 1.27
C LEU A 368 9.49 -9.39 1.89
N GLU A 369 8.22 -9.32 2.22
CA GLU A 369 7.37 -10.49 2.36
C GLU A 369 7.04 -11.01 0.97
N TRP A 370 7.06 -12.35 0.79
CA TRP A 370 6.81 -12.94 -0.50
C TRP A 370 5.81 -14.09 -0.45
N TYR A 371 5.11 -14.30 -1.56
CA TYR A 371 4.22 -15.42 -1.81
C TYR A 371 4.45 -15.93 -3.23
N GLY A 372 4.63 -17.23 -3.38
CA GLY A 372 4.87 -17.90 -4.66
C GLY A 372 3.95 -19.09 -4.90
N GLY A 373 2.64 -18.90 -4.81
CA GLY A 373 1.64 -19.96 -5.00
C GLY A 373 1.47 -20.91 -3.81
N GLY A 374 2.18 -20.71 -2.71
CA GLY A 374 2.06 -21.49 -1.48
C GLY A 374 2.38 -22.98 -1.66
N ALA A 375 2.08 -23.76 -0.64
CA ALA A 375 2.37 -25.21 -0.60
C ALA A 375 1.64 -26.03 -1.68
N SER A 376 0.52 -25.54 -2.21
CA SER A 376 -0.24 -26.20 -3.27
C SER A 376 0.41 -26.12 -4.65
N ARG A 377 1.43 -25.24 -4.83
CA ARG A 377 2.13 -25.00 -6.10
C ARG A 377 3.65 -25.00 -5.90
N PRO A 378 4.25 -26.15 -5.51
CA PRO A 378 5.66 -26.20 -5.10
C PRO A 378 6.65 -25.81 -6.21
N GLN A 379 6.30 -26.06 -7.49
CA GLN A 379 7.13 -25.65 -8.61
C GLN A 379 7.17 -24.11 -8.75
N LEU A 380 6.01 -23.44 -8.64
CA LEU A 380 5.93 -21.97 -8.68
C LEU A 380 6.66 -21.37 -7.48
N GLN A 381 6.48 -21.95 -6.30
CA GLN A 381 7.18 -21.52 -5.09
C GLN A 381 8.70 -21.60 -5.26
N LYS A 382 9.21 -22.71 -5.81
CA LYS A 382 10.65 -22.88 -6.06
C LYS A 382 11.17 -21.87 -7.09
N ILE A 383 10.48 -21.67 -8.21
CA ILE A 383 10.86 -20.70 -9.24
C ILE A 383 10.92 -19.29 -8.64
N THR A 384 9.92 -18.91 -7.84
CA THR A 384 9.86 -17.61 -7.19
C THR A 384 11.04 -17.41 -6.23
N GLN A 385 11.28 -18.37 -5.36
CA GLN A 385 12.36 -18.31 -4.38
C GLN A 385 13.74 -18.24 -5.05
N ASP A 386 13.96 -19.06 -6.08
CA ASP A 386 15.25 -19.08 -6.79
C ASP A 386 15.49 -17.74 -7.50
N ALA A 387 14.46 -17.16 -8.14
CA ALA A 387 14.57 -15.86 -8.81
C ALA A 387 14.84 -14.71 -7.83
N LEU A 388 14.10 -14.65 -6.70
CA LEU A 388 14.33 -13.63 -5.68
C LEU A 388 15.75 -13.69 -5.11
N ARG A 389 16.26 -14.90 -4.86
CA ARG A 389 17.63 -15.11 -4.37
C ARG A 389 18.69 -14.71 -5.39
N GLU A 390 18.50 -15.06 -6.66
CA GLU A 390 19.47 -14.76 -7.72
C GLU A 390 19.69 -13.26 -7.88
N PHE A 391 18.62 -12.47 -7.81
CA PHE A 391 18.72 -11.03 -7.94
C PHE A 391 18.93 -10.29 -6.61
N GLY A 392 19.19 -11.03 -5.52
CA GLY A 392 19.52 -10.46 -4.22
C GLY A 392 18.37 -9.71 -3.57
N VAL A 393 17.12 -10.09 -3.87
CA VAL A 393 15.95 -9.52 -3.22
C VAL A 393 15.92 -9.99 -1.76
N PRO A 394 15.99 -9.07 -0.80
CA PRO A 394 16.06 -9.43 0.62
C PRO A 394 14.66 -9.85 1.12
N ILE A 395 14.42 -11.14 1.15
CA ILE A 395 13.18 -11.74 1.65
C ILE A 395 13.33 -12.08 3.14
N TRP A 396 12.38 -11.65 3.97
CA TRP A 396 12.41 -11.87 5.42
C TRP A 396 11.31 -12.83 5.91
N ALA A 397 10.26 -13.03 5.11
CA ALA A 397 9.18 -13.95 5.44
C ALA A 397 9.13 -15.10 4.45
N GLU A 398 8.89 -16.30 4.96
CA GLU A 398 8.65 -17.47 4.13
C GLU A 398 7.27 -17.43 3.47
N PRO A 399 7.08 -18.13 2.33
CA PRO A 399 5.78 -18.26 1.71
C PRO A 399 4.82 -18.87 2.71
N SER A 400 3.95 -18.07 3.24
CA SER A 400 3.05 -18.52 4.28
C SER A 400 1.89 -19.33 3.71
N ALA A 401 1.31 -20.17 4.56
CA ALA A 401 0.01 -20.78 4.28
C ALA A 401 -1.13 -19.72 4.29
N ARG A 402 -0.82 -18.47 4.67
CA ARG A 402 -1.78 -17.38 4.67
C ARG A 402 -2.01 -16.84 3.26
N PRO A 403 -3.19 -16.28 2.98
CA PRO A 403 -3.40 -15.48 1.79
C PRO A 403 -2.35 -14.35 1.72
N PRO A 404 -1.82 -14.03 0.52
CA PRO A 404 -0.96 -12.88 0.36
C PRO A 404 -1.73 -11.59 0.71
N ALA A 405 -1.00 -10.58 1.19
CA ALA A 405 -1.53 -9.25 1.33
C ALA A 405 -1.72 -8.57 -0.04
N GLY A 406 -2.25 -7.36 -0.07
CA GLY A 406 -2.47 -6.59 -1.29
C GLY A 406 -3.56 -7.17 -2.20
N ASP A 407 -3.51 -6.78 -3.45
CA ASP A 407 -4.54 -7.16 -4.43
C ASP A 407 -4.54 -8.66 -4.76
N LEU A 408 -3.38 -9.33 -4.71
CA LEU A 408 -3.30 -10.77 -4.97
C LEU A 408 -4.16 -11.57 -3.99
N GLY A 409 -4.37 -11.09 -2.77
CA GLY A 409 -5.23 -11.72 -1.77
C GLY A 409 -6.65 -11.97 -2.24
N ARG A 410 -7.09 -11.26 -3.29
CA ARG A 410 -8.41 -11.43 -3.92
C ARG A 410 -8.41 -12.47 -5.04
N PHE A 411 -7.24 -12.81 -5.60
CA PHE A 411 -7.11 -13.66 -6.79
C PHE A 411 -6.40 -15.00 -6.51
N TYR A 412 -5.53 -15.11 -5.50
CA TYR A 412 -4.59 -16.21 -5.29
C TYR A 412 -5.23 -17.59 -5.23
N TRP A 413 -6.49 -17.68 -4.83
CA TRP A 413 -7.20 -18.92 -4.63
C TRP A 413 -7.80 -19.49 -5.92
N PHE A 414 -7.90 -18.71 -7.01
CA PHE A 414 -8.35 -19.18 -8.33
C PHE A 414 -7.35 -18.96 -9.47
N VAL A 415 -6.24 -18.24 -9.22
CA VAL A 415 -5.12 -18.10 -10.16
C VAL A 415 -3.80 -18.44 -9.48
N PRO A 416 -2.80 -18.99 -10.23
CA PRO A 416 -1.44 -19.08 -9.71
C PRO A 416 -0.87 -17.66 -9.51
N GLY A 417 -0.48 -17.31 -8.29
CA GLY A 417 -0.12 -15.95 -7.96
C GLY A 417 1.27 -15.82 -7.35
N VAL A 418 1.91 -14.69 -7.60
CA VAL A 418 3.19 -14.29 -7.02
C VAL A 418 3.14 -12.82 -6.59
N VAL A 419 3.68 -12.52 -5.42
CA VAL A 419 3.96 -11.18 -4.94
C VAL A 419 5.23 -11.18 -4.11
N ALA A 420 6.01 -10.12 -4.20
CA ALA A 420 7.06 -9.76 -3.26
C ALA A 420 6.86 -8.27 -2.95
N GLN A 421 6.54 -7.95 -1.71
CA GLN A 421 6.11 -6.62 -1.30
C GLN A 421 6.77 -6.19 0.00
N SER A 422 7.04 -4.91 0.14
CA SER A 422 7.34 -4.30 1.43
C SER A 422 6.09 -4.39 2.31
N ASN A 423 6.25 -4.81 3.54
CA ASN A 423 5.13 -4.92 4.48
C ASN A 423 5.44 -4.10 5.73
N ASP A 424 4.42 -3.44 6.28
CA ASP A 424 4.51 -2.59 7.47
C ASP A 424 5.60 -1.50 7.39
N PHE A 425 5.83 -0.93 6.21
CA PHE A 425 6.77 0.17 6.09
C PHE A 425 6.22 1.47 6.70
N ALA A 426 7.10 2.23 7.34
CA ALA A 426 6.72 3.38 8.16
C ALA A 426 6.07 4.52 7.37
N ASN A 427 6.31 4.60 6.06
CA ASN A 427 5.82 5.70 5.22
C ASN A 427 4.47 5.43 4.56
N MET A 428 3.95 4.19 4.65
CA MET A 428 2.70 3.81 4.00
C MET A 428 1.55 4.73 4.37
N HIS A 429 0.86 5.25 3.37
CA HIS A 429 -0.26 6.20 3.50
C HIS A 429 0.10 7.51 4.22
N THR A 430 1.36 7.91 4.20
CA THR A 430 1.78 9.19 4.78
C THR A 430 2.26 10.17 3.70
N ALA A 431 2.26 11.46 4.04
CA ALA A 431 2.85 12.48 3.19
C ALA A 431 4.38 12.33 2.99
N ASN A 432 5.01 11.37 3.68
CA ASN A 432 6.43 11.03 3.52
C ASN A 432 6.65 9.85 2.55
N ASP A 433 5.60 9.24 2.02
CA ASP A 433 5.71 8.23 0.96
C ASP A 433 6.05 8.90 -0.39
N SER A 434 7.22 9.50 -0.46
CA SER A 434 7.76 10.25 -1.60
C SER A 434 8.76 9.39 -2.40
N PRO A 435 9.15 9.81 -3.62
CA PRO A 435 10.13 9.07 -4.42
C PRO A 435 11.45 8.75 -3.71
N ASP A 436 11.84 9.55 -2.70
CA ASP A 436 13.08 9.36 -1.94
C ASP A 436 13.07 8.08 -1.09
N VAL A 437 11.90 7.54 -0.76
CA VAL A 437 11.78 6.29 0.00
C VAL A 437 11.66 5.06 -0.90
N VAL A 438 11.75 5.22 -2.21
CA VAL A 438 11.75 4.12 -3.19
C VAL A 438 13.17 3.87 -3.69
N SER A 439 13.64 2.64 -3.54
CA SER A 439 14.99 2.23 -3.94
C SER A 439 15.09 1.90 -5.43
N PRO A 440 15.88 2.63 -6.24
CA PRO A 440 16.12 2.24 -7.63
C PRO A 440 16.71 0.84 -7.77
N SER A 441 17.65 0.45 -6.91
CA SER A 441 18.22 -0.90 -6.93
C SER A 441 17.23 -1.97 -6.50
N GLY A 442 16.29 -1.64 -5.60
CA GLY A 442 15.17 -2.51 -5.23
C GLY A 442 14.21 -2.74 -6.40
N LEU A 443 13.84 -1.68 -7.13
CA LEU A 443 13.02 -1.76 -8.35
C LEU A 443 13.69 -2.67 -9.38
N GLU A 444 14.99 -2.49 -9.61
CA GLU A 444 15.76 -3.32 -10.55
C GLU A 444 15.74 -4.78 -10.16
N ALA A 445 16.07 -5.08 -8.90
CA ALA A 445 16.19 -6.45 -8.41
C ALA A 445 14.84 -7.19 -8.51
N VAL A 446 13.75 -6.59 -8.04
CA VAL A 446 12.42 -7.21 -8.05
C VAL A 446 11.89 -7.36 -9.47
N THR A 447 12.08 -6.34 -10.33
CA THR A 447 11.63 -6.42 -11.73
C THR A 447 12.36 -7.52 -12.49
N ARG A 448 13.68 -7.67 -12.29
CA ARG A 448 14.47 -8.78 -12.86
C ARG A 448 14.01 -10.13 -12.34
N ALA A 449 13.74 -10.25 -11.04
CA ALA A 449 13.21 -11.47 -10.46
C ALA A 449 11.84 -11.85 -11.06
N TYR A 450 10.94 -10.89 -11.20
CA TYR A 450 9.63 -11.13 -11.82
C TYR A 450 9.76 -11.53 -13.31
N ALA A 451 10.65 -10.90 -14.06
CA ALA A 451 10.93 -11.29 -15.46
C ALA A 451 11.40 -12.75 -15.53
N LYS A 452 12.28 -13.17 -14.62
CA LYS A 452 12.77 -14.56 -14.55
C LYS A 452 11.65 -15.54 -14.12
N ILE A 453 10.77 -15.16 -13.21
CA ILE A 453 9.61 -15.98 -12.82
C ILE A 453 8.68 -16.20 -14.02
N ILE A 454 8.39 -15.14 -14.81
CA ILE A 454 7.61 -15.23 -16.04
C ILE A 454 8.23 -16.23 -17.03
N ASP A 455 9.54 -16.14 -17.25
CA ASP A 455 10.24 -17.08 -18.12
C ASP A 455 10.22 -18.51 -17.58
N GLY A 456 10.40 -18.68 -16.25
CA GLY A 456 10.36 -19.99 -15.60
C GLY A 456 9.01 -20.69 -15.77
N VAL A 457 7.91 -19.97 -15.59
CA VAL A 457 6.56 -20.59 -15.76
C VAL A 457 6.25 -20.88 -17.23
N ASN A 458 6.89 -20.23 -18.20
CA ASN A 458 6.70 -20.55 -19.62
C ASN A 458 7.09 -21.99 -19.97
N GLY A 459 7.95 -22.65 -19.17
CA GLY A 459 8.33 -24.05 -19.33
C GLY A 459 7.29 -25.05 -18.76
N ILE A 460 6.29 -24.58 -17.99
CA ILE A 460 5.34 -25.44 -17.26
C ILE A 460 4.01 -25.49 -18.02
N ALA A 461 3.37 -26.65 -18.05
CA ALA A 461 2.05 -26.77 -18.63
C ALA A 461 0.99 -26.07 -17.78
N LEU A 462 -0.03 -25.47 -18.43
CA LEU A 462 -1.08 -24.72 -17.74
C LEU A 462 -1.77 -25.55 -16.63
N LYS A 463 -2.11 -26.80 -16.92
CA LYS A 463 -2.77 -27.71 -15.97
C LYS A 463 -1.96 -27.94 -14.68
N ASP A 464 -0.62 -27.88 -14.77
CA ASP A 464 0.25 -28.13 -13.63
C ASP A 464 0.41 -26.85 -12.76
N LEU A 465 0.17 -25.66 -13.35
CA LEU A 465 0.13 -24.37 -12.66
C LEU A 465 -1.24 -24.10 -12.00
N GLN A 466 -2.33 -24.53 -12.67
CA GLN A 466 -3.70 -24.28 -12.20
C GLN A 466 -4.21 -25.27 -11.13
N ALA A 467 -3.33 -26.10 -10.56
CA ALA A 467 -3.73 -26.89 -9.41
C ALA A 467 -4.38 -26.00 -8.34
N PRO A 468 -5.54 -26.40 -7.76
CA PRO A 468 -6.26 -25.53 -6.85
C PRO A 468 -5.39 -25.14 -5.67
N ALA A 469 -5.42 -23.88 -5.29
CA ALA A 469 -4.90 -23.47 -4.00
C ALA A 469 -5.66 -24.21 -2.90
N ALA A 470 -4.99 -24.59 -1.83
CA ALA A 470 -5.69 -25.05 -0.64
C ALA A 470 -6.62 -23.91 -0.19
N SER A 471 -7.91 -24.07 -0.40
CA SER A 471 -8.88 -23.03 -0.06
C SER A 471 -9.29 -23.17 1.39
N ASP A 472 -9.11 -22.11 2.17
CA ASP A 472 -9.98 -21.88 3.31
C ASP A 472 -11.31 -21.36 2.76
N PRO A 473 -12.42 -22.11 2.85
CA PRO A 473 -13.72 -21.66 2.34
C PRO A 473 -14.25 -20.43 3.07
N ASN A 474 -13.67 -20.05 4.21
CA ASN A 474 -14.02 -18.89 5.00
C ASN A 474 -13.03 -17.74 4.83
N ALA A 475 -11.96 -17.90 4.03
CA ALA A 475 -10.99 -16.85 3.82
C ALA A 475 -11.66 -15.60 3.23
N PRO A 476 -11.28 -14.41 3.68
CA PRO A 476 -11.69 -13.17 3.01
C PRO A 476 -11.31 -13.26 1.53
N GLY A 477 -12.29 -13.17 0.65
CA GLY A 477 -12.04 -13.28 -0.79
C GLY A 477 -12.53 -14.57 -1.43
N THR A 478 -13.12 -15.50 -0.67
CA THR A 478 -13.83 -16.66 -1.25
C THR A 478 -15.05 -16.20 -2.07
N PRO A 479 -15.54 -17.04 -3.01
CA PRO A 479 -16.72 -16.70 -3.81
C PRO A 479 -17.90 -16.18 -3.02
N GLN A 480 -18.13 -16.68 -1.81
CA GLN A 480 -19.21 -16.23 -0.93
C GLN A 480 -19.08 -14.76 -0.52
N GLY A 481 -17.85 -14.24 -0.37
CA GLY A 481 -17.62 -12.84 -0.06
C GLY A 481 -17.95 -11.87 -1.23
N TYR A 482 -18.07 -12.40 -2.46
CA TYR A 482 -18.42 -11.64 -3.66
C TYR A 482 -19.91 -11.72 -4.04
N LEU A 483 -20.64 -12.67 -3.49
CA LEU A 483 -22.09 -12.76 -3.70
C LEU A 483 -22.83 -11.52 -3.17
N SER A 484 -22.18 -10.73 -2.28
CA SER A 484 -22.72 -9.46 -1.83
C SER A 484 -22.83 -8.41 -2.93
N LEU A 485 -22.16 -8.58 -4.07
CA LEU A 485 -22.29 -7.72 -5.26
C LEU A 485 -23.41 -8.18 -6.22
N ALA A 486 -24.05 -9.30 -5.94
CA ALA A 486 -25.11 -9.84 -6.79
C ALA A 486 -26.31 -8.89 -6.94
N HIS A 487 -26.50 -7.94 -6.01
CA HIS A 487 -27.51 -6.90 -6.11
C HIS A 487 -27.25 -5.91 -7.26
N CYS A 488 -26.06 -5.95 -7.87
CA CYS A 488 -25.62 -5.07 -8.93
C CYS A 488 -25.36 -5.84 -10.23
N GLU A 489 -26.31 -6.69 -10.65
CA GLU A 489 -26.14 -7.57 -11.80
C GLU A 489 -25.75 -6.86 -13.10
N ALA A 490 -26.29 -5.67 -13.36
CA ALA A 490 -25.96 -4.90 -14.55
C ALA A 490 -24.48 -4.49 -14.54
N TRP A 491 -23.98 -4.01 -13.41
CA TRP A 491 -22.57 -3.64 -13.24
C TRP A 491 -21.65 -4.84 -13.31
N VAL A 492 -22.05 -5.98 -12.76
CA VAL A 492 -21.25 -7.22 -12.86
C VAL A 492 -21.08 -7.65 -14.32
N LYS A 493 -22.13 -7.51 -15.12
CA LYS A 493 -22.09 -7.84 -16.56
C LYS A 493 -21.31 -6.81 -17.37
N ASP A 494 -21.46 -5.54 -17.06
CA ASP A 494 -20.80 -4.41 -17.71
C ASP A 494 -20.38 -3.39 -16.65
N ALA A 495 -19.06 -3.25 -16.45
CA ALA A 495 -18.50 -2.31 -15.47
C ALA A 495 -18.87 -0.85 -15.76
N THR A 496 -19.31 -0.53 -16.98
CA THR A 496 -19.76 0.83 -17.36
C THR A 496 -21.21 1.10 -17.03
N ALA A 497 -21.98 0.08 -16.65
CA ALA A 497 -23.36 0.26 -16.20
C ALA A 497 -23.38 0.87 -14.80
N ASN A 498 -24.43 1.63 -14.49
CA ASN A 498 -24.68 2.09 -13.13
C ASN A 498 -25.31 0.96 -12.30
N CYS A 499 -24.94 0.88 -11.04
CA CYS A 499 -25.62 0.06 -10.08
C CYS A 499 -26.89 0.79 -9.64
N ILE A 500 -28.03 0.29 -10.07
CA ILE A 500 -29.33 0.79 -9.58
C ILE A 500 -29.62 0.03 -8.30
N GLN A 501 -29.55 0.71 -7.16
CA GLN A 501 -29.97 0.18 -5.86
C GLN A 501 -31.49 0.16 -5.76
#